data_cf0f162cb0498ce9ed6f21c8b8a027ad
#
_entry.id   cf0f162cb0498ce9ed6f21c8b8a027ad
#
_cell.length_a   1.000
_cell.length_b   1.000
_cell.length_c   1.000
_cell.angle_alpha   90.00
_cell.angle_beta   90.00
_cell.angle_gamma   90.00
#
_symmetry.space_group_name_H-M   'P 1'
#
loop_
_entity.id
_entity.type
_entity.pdbx_description
1 polymer ?
#
loop_
_entity_poly.entity_id
_entity_poly.type
_entity_poly.pdbx_seq_one_letter_code
_entity_poly.pdbx_strand_id
1 'polypeptide(L)'
;MDRRTLILRSALGGLALTASSGSIASAQRMTDKMLTEAGPLPERAFGSPTAKVTVVEYASLTCHHCRDFHLKTWPAIKAKYVDTGKVRFILREFPLDKVALGGAMLARCAKDDNWYEVVDTLYRQDDQWAHAPSPLEGLRGLLTRSLMSNAQFEACLSDQPLQEKITTIARGGTIAGVTSTPTFFINGKKYQGFMTPEIFGQILDNLL
;
A
#
# COMPACT_ATOMS: atom_id res chain seq x y z
N MET A 1 2.79 -84.04 16.46
CA MET A 1 3.36 -83.16 15.43
C MET A 1 2.58 -81.81 15.50
N ASP A 2 3.03 -80.90 16.35
CA ASP A 2 2.33 -79.62 16.62
C ASP A 2 2.93 -78.54 15.76
N ARG A 3 2.07 -77.90 14.97
CA ARG A 3 2.42 -76.69 14.24
C ARG A 3 1.98 -75.44 15.05
N ARG A 4 2.88 -74.84 15.76
CA ARG A 4 2.65 -73.52 16.39
C ARG A 4 2.79 -72.41 15.38
N THR A 5 1.70 -71.74 15.08
CA THR A 5 1.63 -70.59 14.22
C THR A 5 2.07 -69.34 15.03
N LEU A 6 3.23 -68.75 14.72
CA LEU A 6 3.67 -67.48 15.23
C LEU A 6 2.91 -66.34 14.49
N ILE A 7 2.10 -65.59 15.22
CA ILE A 7 1.51 -64.34 14.74
C ILE A 7 2.44 -63.18 15.04
N LEU A 8 3.16 -62.68 14.01
CA LEU A 8 3.85 -61.38 14.10
C LEU A 8 2.84 -60.27 14.09
N ARG A 9 2.71 -59.54 15.19
CA ARG A 9 1.98 -58.27 15.25
C ARG A 9 2.94 -57.14 14.80
N SER A 10 2.79 -56.69 13.57
CA SER A 10 3.44 -55.50 13.06
C SER A 10 2.74 -54.27 13.64
N ALA A 11 3.38 -53.61 14.59
CA ALA A 11 2.95 -52.28 15.08
C ALA A 11 3.35 -51.24 14.05
N LEU A 12 2.42 -50.79 13.23
CA LEU A 12 2.55 -49.58 12.42
C LEU A 12 2.44 -48.38 13.35
N GLY A 13 3.58 -47.82 13.72
CA GLY A 13 3.67 -46.54 14.38
C GLY A 13 3.30 -45.43 13.39
N GLY A 14 2.07 -44.94 13.47
CA GLY A 14 1.64 -43.75 12.74
C GLY A 14 2.34 -42.50 13.30
N LEU A 15 3.31 -41.99 12.55
CA LEU A 15 3.84 -40.64 12.81
C LEU A 15 2.73 -39.65 12.47
N ALA A 16 2.03 -39.14 13.48
CA ALA A 16 1.12 -38.02 13.33
C ALA A 16 1.95 -36.77 13.07
N LEU A 17 2.01 -36.31 11.81
CA LEU A 17 2.48 -34.96 11.46
C LEU A 17 1.46 -33.98 12.03
N THR A 18 1.72 -33.48 13.23
CA THR A 18 1.03 -32.28 13.74
C THR A 18 1.57 -31.07 13.00
N ALA A 19 1.00 -30.77 11.84
CA ALA A 19 1.29 -29.55 11.13
C ALA A 19 0.96 -28.37 12.05
N SER A 20 1.95 -27.51 12.31
CA SER A 20 1.87 -26.38 13.24
C SER A 20 0.91 -25.30 12.72
N SER A 21 -0.37 -25.44 13.03
CA SER A 21 -1.41 -24.43 12.78
C SER A 21 -1.12 -23.07 13.45
N GLY A 22 -0.19 -23.05 14.42
CA GLY A 22 0.21 -21.86 15.17
C GLY A 22 0.99 -20.83 14.35
N SER A 23 1.84 -21.24 13.41
CA SER A 23 2.68 -20.33 12.61
C SER A 23 1.87 -19.56 11.57
N ILE A 24 0.87 -20.20 10.95
CA ILE A 24 0.00 -19.55 9.95
C ILE A 24 -0.90 -18.50 10.63
N ALA A 25 -1.48 -18.83 11.77
CA ALA A 25 -2.35 -17.92 12.51
C ALA A 25 -1.60 -16.71 13.11
N SER A 26 -0.31 -16.85 13.46
CA SER A 26 0.50 -15.73 13.94
C SER A 26 0.93 -14.81 12.78
N ALA A 27 1.28 -15.36 11.63
CA ALA A 27 1.60 -14.58 10.43
C ALA A 27 0.38 -13.80 9.93
N GLN A 28 -0.80 -14.41 9.91
CA GLN A 28 -2.05 -13.74 9.53
C GLN A 28 -2.37 -12.57 10.48
N ARG A 29 -2.30 -12.78 11.79
CA ARG A 29 -2.53 -11.71 12.78
C ARG A 29 -1.54 -10.56 12.65
N MET A 30 -0.28 -10.83 12.31
CA MET A 30 0.72 -9.79 12.08
C MET A 30 0.39 -8.98 10.83
N THR A 31 -0.03 -9.63 9.76
CA THR A 31 -0.47 -8.96 8.53
C THR A 31 -1.70 -8.10 8.78
N ASP A 32 -2.72 -8.61 9.46
CA ASP A 32 -3.94 -7.86 9.80
C ASP A 32 -3.61 -6.63 10.65
N LYS A 33 -2.72 -6.78 11.64
CA LYS A 33 -2.26 -5.68 12.47
C LYS A 33 -1.55 -4.61 11.63
N MET A 34 -0.65 -4.98 10.74
CA MET A 34 0.06 -4.04 9.86
C MET A 34 -0.86 -3.30 8.89
N LEU A 35 -1.97 -3.92 8.49
CA LEU A 35 -2.96 -3.29 7.62
C LEU A 35 -3.89 -2.34 8.37
N THR A 36 -4.17 -2.61 9.64
CA THR A 36 -5.13 -1.85 10.45
C THR A 36 -4.48 -0.75 11.30
N GLU A 37 -3.21 -0.90 11.67
CA GLU A 37 -2.49 0.11 12.45
C GLU A 37 -1.80 1.13 11.55
N ALA A 38 -1.91 2.40 11.95
CA ALA A 38 -1.14 3.46 11.33
C ALA A 38 0.37 3.20 11.53
N GLY A 39 1.14 3.48 10.48
CA GLY A 39 2.60 3.47 10.57
C GLY A 39 3.15 4.62 11.43
N PRO A 40 4.45 4.91 11.34
CA PRO A 40 5.09 5.97 12.13
C PRO A 40 4.71 7.39 11.68
N LEU A 41 3.89 7.52 10.63
CA LEU A 41 3.32 8.78 10.14
C LEU A 41 1.80 8.74 10.21
N PRO A 42 1.12 9.91 10.32
CA PRO A 42 -0.33 9.97 10.21
C PRO A 42 -0.83 9.31 8.93
N GLU A 43 -1.90 8.51 9.05
CA GLU A 43 -2.54 7.87 7.89
C GLU A 43 -3.05 8.92 6.89
N ARG A 44 -2.83 8.66 5.62
CA ARG A 44 -3.43 9.44 4.53
C ARG A 44 -4.67 8.71 4.04
N ALA A 45 -5.80 9.05 4.63
CA ALA A 45 -7.06 8.36 4.45
C ALA A 45 -8.16 9.30 3.94
N PHE A 46 -9.05 8.73 3.13
CA PHE A 46 -10.26 9.37 2.61
C PHE A 46 -11.48 8.56 3.05
N GLY A 47 -12.61 9.24 3.24
CA GLY A 47 -13.87 8.62 3.62
C GLY A 47 -14.02 8.44 5.14
N SER A 48 -15.13 7.82 5.52
CA SER A 48 -15.48 7.63 6.93
C SER A 48 -14.55 6.64 7.63
N PRO A 49 -14.07 6.94 8.85
CA PRO A 49 -13.31 5.98 9.65
C PRO A 49 -14.15 4.76 10.08
N THR A 50 -15.47 4.86 10.01
CA THR A 50 -16.43 3.79 10.35
C THR A 50 -17.03 3.10 9.11
N ALA A 51 -16.44 3.32 7.93
CA ALA A 51 -16.90 2.68 6.70
C ALA A 51 -16.84 1.15 6.80
N LYS A 52 -17.84 0.48 6.20
CA LYS A 52 -17.93 -0.99 6.20
C LYS A 52 -16.75 -1.66 5.49
N VAL A 53 -16.22 -1.01 4.46
CA VAL A 53 -15.11 -1.52 3.66
C VAL A 53 -13.90 -0.61 3.83
N THR A 54 -12.74 -1.20 4.14
CA THR A 54 -11.45 -0.51 4.16
C THR A 54 -10.58 -0.99 3.01
N VAL A 55 -10.05 -0.04 2.26
CA VAL A 55 -9.05 -0.26 1.21
C VAL A 55 -7.74 0.36 1.66
N VAL A 56 -6.66 -0.41 1.62
CA VAL A 56 -5.29 0.10 1.80
C VAL A 56 -4.55 -0.09 0.48
N GLU A 57 -4.15 0.99 -0.14
CA GLU A 57 -3.30 0.98 -1.33
C GLU A 57 -1.85 1.23 -0.94
N TYR A 58 -0.95 0.37 -1.41
CA TYR A 58 0.49 0.64 -1.43
C TYR A 58 0.89 1.08 -2.84
N ALA A 59 1.36 2.32 -2.96
CA ALA A 59 1.63 2.97 -4.24
C ALA A 59 2.99 3.65 -4.30
N SER A 60 3.53 3.76 -5.52
CA SER A 60 4.74 4.52 -5.81
C SER A 60 4.43 5.63 -6.81
N LEU A 61 4.98 6.82 -6.58
CA LEU A 61 4.76 7.98 -7.44
C LEU A 61 5.43 7.86 -8.83
N THR A 62 6.44 6.98 -8.98
CA THR A 62 7.08 6.68 -10.27
C THR A 62 6.45 5.49 -11.00
N CYS A 63 5.43 4.84 -10.41
CA CYS A 63 4.79 3.69 -11.00
C CYS A 63 3.64 4.11 -11.94
N HIS A 64 3.78 3.81 -13.25
CA HIS A 64 2.75 4.14 -14.24
C HIS A 64 1.39 3.46 -13.98
N HIS A 65 1.35 2.26 -13.42
CA HIS A 65 0.10 1.61 -13.03
C HIS A 65 -0.59 2.28 -11.83
N CYS A 66 0.18 2.84 -10.89
CA CYS A 66 -0.36 3.67 -9.81
C CYS A 66 -0.93 4.98 -10.36
N ARG A 67 -0.20 5.63 -11.28
CA ARG A 67 -0.69 6.81 -12.00
C ARG A 67 -1.98 6.51 -12.74
N ASP A 68 -2.01 5.41 -13.51
CA ASP A 68 -3.21 5.02 -14.25
C ASP A 68 -4.41 4.77 -13.33
N PHE A 69 -4.21 4.09 -12.20
CA PHE A 69 -5.26 3.93 -11.20
C PHE A 69 -5.73 5.30 -10.66
N HIS A 70 -4.79 6.16 -10.28
CA HIS A 70 -5.08 7.48 -9.74
C HIS A 70 -5.88 8.36 -10.73
N LEU A 71 -5.52 8.33 -12.02
CA LEU A 71 -6.15 9.19 -13.02
C LEU A 71 -7.44 8.61 -13.61
N LYS A 72 -7.52 7.28 -13.76
CA LYS A 72 -8.61 6.61 -14.50
C LYS A 72 -9.63 5.95 -13.59
N THR A 73 -9.22 5.40 -12.44
CA THR A 73 -10.09 4.61 -11.56
C THR A 73 -10.48 5.36 -10.30
N TRP A 74 -9.52 5.95 -9.62
CA TRP A 74 -9.74 6.63 -8.33
C TRP A 74 -10.87 7.67 -8.33
N PRO A 75 -11.03 8.57 -9.34
CA PRO A 75 -12.10 9.55 -9.32
C PRO A 75 -13.50 8.93 -9.23
N ALA A 76 -13.74 7.84 -9.97
CA ALA A 76 -15.03 7.14 -9.94
C ALA A 76 -15.24 6.39 -8.62
N ILE A 77 -14.20 5.73 -8.10
CA ILE A 77 -14.24 5.03 -6.81
C ILE A 77 -14.45 6.03 -5.67
N LYS A 78 -13.74 7.15 -5.70
CA LYS A 78 -13.89 8.20 -4.70
C LYS A 78 -15.32 8.71 -4.66
N ALA A 79 -15.87 9.13 -5.79
CA ALA A 79 -17.22 9.69 -5.85
C ALA A 79 -18.32 8.70 -5.46
N LYS A 80 -18.23 7.43 -5.93
CA LYS A 80 -19.30 6.44 -5.70
C LYS A 80 -19.26 5.81 -4.30
N TYR A 81 -18.09 5.61 -3.73
CA TYR A 81 -17.93 4.80 -2.52
C TYR A 81 -17.32 5.55 -1.33
N VAL A 82 -16.31 6.38 -1.57
CA VAL A 82 -15.57 7.06 -0.50
C VAL A 82 -16.34 8.27 0.01
N ASP A 83 -16.75 9.17 -0.91
CA ASP A 83 -17.49 10.38 -0.58
C ASP A 83 -18.91 10.07 -0.04
N THR A 84 -19.43 8.88 -0.34
CA THR A 84 -20.72 8.38 0.20
C THR A 84 -20.56 7.65 1.54
N GLY A 85 -19.34 7.58 2.10
CA GLY A 85 -19.08 6.96 3.41
C GLY A 85 -19.07 5.43 3.42
N LYS A 86 -19.20 4.76 2.28
CA LYS A 86 -19.23 3.30 2.16
C LYS A 86 -17.84 2.67 2.30
N VAL A 87 -16.81 3.39 1.84
CA VAL A 87 -15.43 2.93 1.81
C VAL A 87 -14.53 3.94 2.50
N ARG A 88 -13.62 3.44 3.35
CA ARG A 88 -12.43 4.14 3.81
C ARG A 88 -11.27 3.74 2.91
N PHE A 89 -10.64 4.71 2.26
CA PHE A 89 -9.48 4.48 1.39
C PHE A 89 -8.23 5.09 2.03
N ILE A 90 -7.19 4.27 2.19
CA ILE A 90 -5.91 4.65 2.80
C ILE A 90 -4.83 4.50 1.74
N LEU A 91 -4.08 5.58 1.49
CA LEU A 91 -2.91 5.55 0.62
C LEU A 91 -1.63 5.45 1.47
N ARG A 92 -0.80 4.45 1.20
CA ARG A 92 0.50 4.23 1.84
C ARG A 92 1.62 4.28 0.82
N GLU A 93 2.67 4.96 1.16
CA GLU A 93 3.84 5.09 0.31
C GLU A 93 4.60 3.76 0.21
N PHE A 94 4.90 3.35 -1.02
CA PHE A 94 5.75 2.23 -1.34
C PHE A 94 6.71 2.63 -2.46
N PRO A 95 7.68 3.53 -2.18
CA PRO A 95 8.58 4.05 -3.19
C PRO A 95 9.44 2.92 -3.77
N LEU A 96 9.41 2.78 -5.10
CA LEU A 96 10.18 1.77 -5.83
C LEU A 96 11.63 2.19 -6.08
N ASP A 97 11.91 3.50 -5.98
CA ASP A 97 13.21 4.10 -6.23
C ASP A 97 13.39 5.39 -5.41
N LYS A 98 14.60 5.99 -5.51
CA LYS A 98 14.94 7.22 -4.79
C LYS A 98 14.14 8.44 -5.28
N VAL A 99 13.73 8.45 -6.53
CA VAL A 99 12.95 9.55 -7.11
C VAL A 99 11.54 9.53 -6.52
N ALA A 100 10.91 8.34 -6.48
CA ALA A 100 9.63 8.14 -5.81
C ALA A 100 9.68 8.50 -4.32
N LEU A 101 10.79 8.14 -3.64
CA LEU A 101 10.98 8.48 -2.23
C LEU A 101 11.04 10.00 -2.03
N GLY A 102 11.79 10.71 -2.87
CA GLY A 102 11.84 12.18 -2.85
C GLY A 102 10.46 12.81 -3.06
N GLY A 103 9.70 12.34 -4.04
CA GLY A 103 8.31 12.79 -4.28
C GLY A 103 7.40 12.53 -3.08
N ALA A 104 7.51 11.36 -2.45
CA ALA A 104 6.74 11.01 -1.25
C ALA A 104 7.10 11.90 -0.05
N MET A 105 8.38 12.20 0.15
CA MET A 105 8.84 13.13 1.18
C MET A 105 8.25 14.53 0.96
N LEU A 106 8.34 15.06 -0.26
CA LEU A 106 7.80 16.35 -0.62
C LEU A 106 6.28 16.44 -0.42
N ALA A 107 5.55 15.38 -0.77
CA ALA A 107 4.12 15.29 -0.49
C ALA A 107 3.84 15.34 1.03
N ARG A 108 4.61 14.60 1.84
CA ARG A 108 4.47 14.60 3.30
C ARG A 108 4.83 15.95 3.96
N CYS A 109 5.73 16.73 3.38
CA CYS A 109 6.11 18.06 3.84
C CYS A 109 5.12 19.15 3.43
N ALA A 110 4.24 18.90 2.49
CA ALA A 110 3.16 19.84 2.20
C ALA A 110 2.28 20.01 3.44
N LYS A 111 1.71 21.19 3.61
CA LYS A 111 0.71 21.41 4.67
C LYS A 111 -0.38 20.35 4.53
N ASP A 112 -0.96 19.92 5.65
CA ASP A 112 -1.88 18.76 5.69
C ASP A 112 -2.98 18.82 4.64
N ASP A 113 -3.51 19.99 4.36
CA ASP A 113 -4.55 20.20 3.36
C ASP A 113 -4.05 20.06 1.91
N ASN A 114 -2.74 20.19 1.67
CA ASN A 114 -2.15 20.18 0.32
C ASN A 114 -1.45 18.85 -0.04
N TRP A 115 -1.40 17.89 0.90
CA TRP A 115 -0.75 16.60 0.63
C TRP A 115 -1.29 15.92 -0.62
N TYR A 116 -2.62 15.84 -0.74
CA TYR A 116 -3.25 15.19 -1.88
C TYR A 116 -3.05 15.97 -3.18
N GLU A 117 -3.05 17.31 -3.11
CA GLU A 117 -2.77 18.17 -4.27
C GLU A 117 -1.36 17.93 -4.81
N VAL A 118 -0.37 17.73 -3.93
CA VAL A 118 0.98 17.35 -4.35
C VAL A 118 0.98 15.98 -5.03
N VAL A 119 0.34 14.97 -4.43
CA VAL A 119 0.25 13.62 -5.01
C VAL A 119 -0.43 13.65 -6.37
N ASP A 120 -1.58 14.35 -6.49
CA ASP A 120 -2.33 14.50 -7.74
C ASP A 120 -1.49 15.21 -8.82
N THR A 121 -0.80 16.30 -8.44
CA THR A 121 0.10 17.03 -9.34
C THR A 121 1.22 16.14 -9.86
N LEU A 122 1.86 15.37 -8.98
CA LEU A 122 2.96 14.48 -9.36
C LEU A 122 2.49 13.36 -10.28
N TYR A 123 1.32 12.76 -10.06
CA TYR A 123 0.77 11.77 -10.98
C TYR A 123 0.35 12.37 -12.33
N ARG A 124 -0.28 13.55 -12.32
CA ARG A 124 -0.73 14.19 -13.58
C ARG A 124 0.41 14.65 -14.46
N GLN A 125 1.52 15.02 -13.86
CA GLN A 125 2.64 15.64 -14.56
C GLN A 125 3.92 14.78 -14.46
N ASP A 126 3.77 13.45 -14.40
CA ASP A 126 4.90 12.52 -14.23
C ASP A 126 5.97 12.63 -15.31
N ASP A 127 5.59 12.96 -16.53
CA ASP A 127 6.52 13.18 -17.64
C ASP A 127 7.48 14.36 -17.38
N GLN A 128 7.07 15.33 -16.54
CA GLN A 128 7.89 16.51 -16.24
C GLN A 128 8.91 16.27 -15.14
N TRP A 129 8.83 15.15 -14.42
CA TRP A 129 9.74 14.87 -13.31
C TRP A 129 10.18 13.41 -13.22
N ALA A 130 9.26 12.43 -13.16
CA ALA A 130 9.62 11.04 -12.87
C ALA A 130 10.57 10.43 -13.89
N HIS A 131 10.40 10.80 -15.16
CA HIS A 131 11.20 10.34 -16.29
C HIS A 131 12.02 11.45 -16.95
N ALA A 132 12.08 12.63 -16.33
CA ALA A 132 12.90 13.74 -16.84
C ALA A 132 14.40 13.44 -16.71
N PRO A 133 15.25 14.07 -17.55
CA PRO A 133 16.71 13.94 -17.43
C PRO A 133 17.24 14.35 -16.05
N SER A 134 16.55 15.27 -15.37
CA SER A 134 16.81 15.70 -14.00
C SER A 134 15.52 15.66 -13.19
N PRO A 135 15.17 14.50 -12.57
CA PRO A 135 13.95 14.36 -11.78
C PRO A 135 13.84 15.37 -10.62
N LEU A 136 14.97 15.69 -10.00
CA LEU A 136 15.00 16.67 -8.90
C LEU A 136 14.60 18.06 -9.35
N GLU A 137 15.10 18.52 -10.49
CA GLU A 137 14.73 19.81 -11.06
C GLU A 137 13.28 19.82 -11.57
N GLY A 138 12.80 18.70 -12.09
CA GLY A 138 11.40 18.52 -12.43
C GLY A 138 10.49 18.67 -11.22
N LEU A 139 10.78 17.96 -10.11
CA LEU A 139 10.07 18.11 -8.83
C LEU A 139 10.11 19.55 -8.31
N ARG A 140 11.29 20.18 -8.33
CA ARG A 140 11.46 21.58 -7.94
C ARG A 140 10.57 22.49 -8.77
N GLY A 141 10.68 22.40 -10.09
CA GLY A 141 9.93 23.26 -11.02
C GLY A 141 8.42 23.10 -10.90
N LEU A 142 7.90 21.90 -10.55
CA LEU A 142 6.49 21.69 -10.33
C LEU A 142 6.03 22.22 -8.98
N LEU A 143 6.72 21.88 -7.89
CA LEU A 143 6.20 22.08 -6.56
C LEU A 143 6.47 23.50 -6.02
N THR A 144 7.57 24.15 -6.42
CA THR A 144 7.89 25.49 -5.91
C THR A 144 7.15 26.62 -6.61
N ARG A 145 6.37 26.34 -7.65
CA ARG A 145 5.52 27.36 -8.30
C ARG A 145 4.36 27.80 -7.41
N SER A 146 3.75 26.92 -6.63
CA SER A 146 2.55 27.24 -5.87
C SER A 146 2.34 26.41 -4.59
N LEU A 147 3.01 25.26 -4.45
CA LEU A 147 2.70 24.30 -3.39
C LEU A 147 3.67 24.39 -2.20
N MET A 148 4.92 24.81 -2.41
CA MET A 148 5.90 24.99 -1.34
C MET A 148 6.98 26.00 -1.73
N SER A 149 7.67 26.57 -0.73
CA SER A 149 8.84 27.41 -0.99
C SER A 149 10.09 26.58 -1.30
N ASN A 150 11.11 27.19 -1.95
CA ASN A 150 12.39 26.52 -2.15
C ASN A 150 13.03 26.06 -0.84
N ALA A 151 12.94 26.88 0.23
CA ALA A 151 13.47 26.50 1.53
C ALA A 151 12.77 25.27 2.12
N GLN A 152 11.45 25.15 1.97
CA GLN A 152 10.70 23.96 2.38
C GLN A 152 11.08 22.76 1.55
N PHE A 153 11.27 22.91 0.23
CA PHE A 153 11.69 21.84 -0.68
C PHE A 153 13.04 21.24 -0.23
N GLU A 154 14.05 22.08 0.00
CA GLU A 154 15.38 21.62 0.45
C GLU A 154 15.34 20.98 1.85
N ALA A 155 14.67 21.63 2.79
CA ALA A 155 14.55 21.12 4.15
C ALA A 155 13.86 19.76 4.16
N CYS A 156 12.82 19.58 3.33
CA CYS A 156 12.09 18.32 3.24
C CYS A 156 12.95 17.18 2.71
N LEU A 157 13.67 17.40 1.62
CA LEU A 157 14.53 16.35 1.04
C LEU A 157 15.73 15.99 1.92
N SER A 158 16.09 16.88 2.87
CA SER A 158 17.13 16.65 3.86
C SER A 158 16.62 16.01 5.16
N ASP A 159 15.29 15.83 5.32
CA ASP A 159 14.67 15.26 6.53
C ASP A 159 14.85 13.74 6.58
N GLN A 160 15.97 13.29 7.15
CA GLN A 160 16.26 11.87 7.34
C GLN A 160 15.23 11.15 8.21
N PRO A 161 14.76 11.68 9.35
CA PRO A 161 13.67 11.09 10.12
C PRO A 161 12.40 10.85 9.31
N LEU A 162 12.01 11.75 8.42
CA LEU A 162 10.87 11.56 7.52
C LEU A 162 11.12 10.43 6.53
N GLN A 163 12.30 10.40 5.91
CA GLN A 163 12.73 9.33 5.03
C GLN A 163 12.64 7.95 5.69
N GLU A 164 13.14 7.82 6.92
CA GLU A 164 13.10 6.57 7.69
C GLU A 164 11.66 6.13 7.99
N LYS A 165 10.78 7.05 8.32
CA LYS A 165 9.35 6.77 8.58
C LYS A 165 8.65 6.27 7.32
N ILE A 166 8.86 6.89 6.17
CA ILE A 166 8.31 6.43 4.88
C ILE A 166 8.86 5.04 4.53
N THR A 167 10.16 4.82 4.70
CA THR A 167 10.79 3.53 4.48
C THR A 167 10.22 2.44 5.40
N THR A 168 9.88 2.81 6.64
CA THR A 168 9.23 1.90 7.60
C THR A 168 7.82 1.52 7.15
N ILE A 169 7.05 2.45 6.59
CA ILE A 169 5.73 2.15 5.99
C ILE A 169 5.89 1.17 4.82
N ALA A 170 6.84 1.43 3.93
CA ALA A 170 7.11 0.54 2.79
C ALA A 170 7.55 -0.86 3.25
N ARG A 171 8.42 -0.95 4.27
CA ARG A 171 8.82 -2.23 4.87
C ARG A 171 7.62 -2.99 5.45
N GLY A 172 6.68 -2.29 6.10
CA GLY A 172 5.42 -2.88 6.55
C GLY A 172 4.64 -3.51 5.40
N GLY A 173 4.56 -2.82 4.25
CA GLY A 173 3.99 -3.35 3.02
C GLY A 173 4.69 -4.62 2.53
N THR A 174 6.03 -4.62 2.52
CA THR A 174 6.82 -5.81 2.15
C THR A 174 6.51 -7.01 3.05
N ILE A 175 6.43 -6.79 4.37
CA ILE A 175 6.07 -7.84 5.35
C ILE A 175 4.64 -8.33 5.12
N ALA A 176 3.71 -7.45 4.73
CA ALA A 176 2.33 -7.80 4.35
C ALA A 176 2.26 -8.50 2.98
N GLY A 177 3.37 -8.68 2.28
CA GLY A 177 3.46 -9.39 1.00
C GLY A 177 3.24 -8.50 -0.22
N VAL A 178 3.46 -7.19 -0.12
CA VAL A 178 3.54 -6.29 -1.28
C VAL A 178 4.84 -6.57 -2.03
N THR A 179 4.72 -6.94 -3.30
CA THR A 179 5.84 -7.24 -4.20
C THR A 179 5.85 -6.37 -5.46
N SER A 180 4.77 -5.62 -5.68
CA SER A 180 4.59 -4.70 -6.82
C SER A 180 3.59 -3.61 -6.45
N THR A 181 3.55 -2.53 -7.26
CA THR A 181 2.60 -1.44 -7.09
C THR A 181 1.74 -1.24 -8.34
N PRO A 182 0.48 -0.80 -8.21
CA PRO A 182 -0.25 -0.70 -6.94
C PRO A 182 -0.57 -2.09 -6.36
N THR A 183 -0.58 -2.21 -5.05
CA THR A 183 -1.15 -3.37 -4.35
C THR A 183 -2.22 -2.86 -3.40
N PHE A 184 -3.39 -3.48 -3.47
CA PHE A 184 -4.54 -3.14 -2.64
C PHE A 184 -4.83 -4.26 -1.64
N PHE A 185 -5.15 -3.88 -0.42
CA PHE A 185 -5.78 -4.77 0.55
C PHE A 185 -7.20 -4.27 0.79
N ILE A 186 -8.20 -5.05 0.39
CA ILE A 186 -9.61 -4.71 0.54
C ILE A 186 -10.19 -5.64 1.61
N ASN A 187 -10.53 -5.10 2.77
CA ASN A 187 -10.86 -5.86 3.98
C ASN A 187 -9.88 -7.02 4.22
N GLY A 188 -8.56 -6.73 4.10
CA GLY A 188 -7.48 -7.69 4.31
C GLY A 188 -7.17 -8.60 3.12
N LYS A 189 -8.04 -8.71 2.11
CA LYS A 189 -7.78 -9.50 0.91
C LYS A 189 -6.91 -8.73 -0.08
N LYS A 190 -5.80 -9.34 -0.50
CA LYS A 190 -4.81 -8.73 -1.40
C LYS A 190 -5.22 -8.80 -2.87
N TYR A 191 -5.04 -7.68 -3.58
CA TYR A 191 -5.18 -7.55 -5.03
C TYR A 191 -3.98 -6.78 -5.57
N GLN A 192 -3.44 -7.17 -6.72
CA GLN A 192 -2.22 -6.57 -7.28
C GLN A 192 -2.47 -6.01 -8.68
N GLY A 193 -1.82 -4.90 -8.97
CA GLY A 193 -1.83 -4.27 -10.28
C GLY A 193 -3.00 -3.31 -10.50
N PHE A 194 -3.01 -2.71 -11.67
CA PHE A 194 -4.06 -1.78 -12.10
C PHE A 194 -5.41 -2.51 -12.23
N MET A 195 -6.46 -1.86 -11.76
CA MET A 195 -7.85 -2.29 -11.94
C MET A 195 -8.68 -1.14 -12.51
N THR A 196 -9.54 -1.45 -13.48
CA THR A 196 -10.49 -0.46 -14.01
C THR A 196 -11.57 -0.10 -12.98
N PRO A 197 -12.30 1.03 -13.16
CA PRO A 197 -13.40 1.40 -12.28
C PRO A 197 -14.45 0.28 -12.13
N GLU A 198 -14.73 -0.45 -13.22
CA GLU A 198 -15.71 -1.53 -13.25
C GLU A 198 -15.27 -2.71 -12.39
N ILE A 199 -14.02 -3.18 -12.58
CA ILE A 199 -13.47 -4.31 -11.82
C ILE A 199 -13.36 -3.95 -10.34
N PHE A 200 -12.82 -2.78 -10.04
CA PHE A 200 -12.68 -2.33 -8.65
C PHE A 200 -14.05 -2.14 -7.99
N GLY A 201 -15.00 -1.53 -8.72
CA GLY A 201 -16.38 -1.35 -8.27
C GLY A 201 -17.10 -2.65 -7.98
N GLN A 202 -16.98 -3.67 -8.84
CA GLN A 202 -17.57 -5.00 -8.60
C GLN A 202 -17.05 -5.64 -7.31
N ILE A 203 -15.76 -5.49 -7.01
CA ILE A 203 -15.18 -6.00 -5.75
C ILE A 203 -15.82 -5.30 -4.56
N LEU A 204 -15.97 -3.98 -4.62
CA LEU A 204 -16.57 -3.19 -3.54
C LEU A 204 -18.07 -3.49 -3.37
N ASP A 205 -18.80 -3.56 -4.47
CA ASP A 205 -20.26 -3.84 -4.45
C ASP A 205 -20.57 -5.21 -3.81
N ASN A 206 -19.69 -6.21 -3.99
CA ASN A 206 -19.82 -7.53 -3.35
C ASN A 206 -19.55 -7.53 -1.84
N LEU A 207 -18.94 -6.47 -1.29
CA LEU A 207 -18.60 -6.35 0.14
C LEU A 207 -19.58 -5.42 0.89
N LEU A 208 -20.37 -4.64 0.18
CA LEU A 208 -21.32 -3.67 0.71
C LEU A 208 -22.69 -4.26 0.92
#